data_3a4a22a98745b05ef0dc5b7f21d90ba0
#
_entry.id   3a4a22a98745b05ef0dc5b7f21d90ba0
#
_cell.length_a   1.000
_cell.length_b   1.000
_cell.length_c   1.000
_cell.angle_alpha   90.00
_cell.angle_beta   90.00
_cell.angle_gamma   90.00
#
_symmetry.space_group_name_H-M   'P 1'
#
loop_
_entity.id
_entity.type
_entity.pdbx_description
1 polymer ?
#
loop_
_entity_poly.entity_id
_entity_poly.type
_entity_poly.pdbx_seq_one_letter_code
_entity_poly.pdbx_strand_id
1 'polypeptide(L)'
;MTNFPTIQYHSLKDILNVLQEDEQQEDMHVYFKKEIISENPFPYPFRSDNNGVMLLTRGKLKMQIDFEEYLIQENDVVFFSPKSIIHIIKIIEDVQCISIVFSDDFTLKTLWNYSDINVIRFFSEKTISVIPLSIKKREIFYQLAANLYRLNSGDEEYYKKERILHYFNALVLEMMAFYRVEMKDVETKSSRKQALLKEFLHYLHQYSRKERQVQFYADKLCVTPDYLTKILKEASRMTTKEIIEEAVIMEARNLLMDDSLTIAQIADMLNFSDQSFFGKFFKKKMKISPNFFRNQYKK
;
A
#
# COMPACT_ATOMS: atom_id res chain seq x y z
N MET A 1 -26.95 15.23 23.42
CA MET A 1 -26.63 14.15 22.44
C MET A 1 -25.81 14.79 21.35
N THR A 2 -24.52 14.64 21.40
CA THR A 2 -23.61 15.12 20.35
C THR A 2 -23.76 14.19 19.14
N ASN A 3 -24.41 14.67 18.09
CA ASN A 3 -24.42 13.99 16.81
C ASN A 3 -22.99 13.93 16.30
N PHE A 4 -22.33 12.76 16.40
CA PHE A 4 -21.11 12.50 15.67
C PHE A 4 -21.48 12.53 14.17
N PRO A 5 -20.79 13.32 13.35
CA PRO A 5 -21.04 13.33 11.92
C PRO A 5 -20.84 11.90 11.36
N THR A 6 -21.77 11.46 10.55
CA THR A 6 -21.68 10.15 9.91
C THR A 6 -20.42 10.10 9.05
N ILE A 7 -19.52 9.15 9.33
CA ILE A 7 -18.29 8.98 8.57
C ILE A 7 -18.69 8.47 7.17
N GLN A 8 -18.32 9.22 6.14
CA GLN A 8 -18.59 8.83 4.76
C GLN A 8 -17.48 7.90 4.25
N TYR A 9 -17.85 6.98 3.37
CA TYR A 9 -16.93 6.12 2.65
C TYR A 9 -16.75 6.62 1.24
N HIS A 10 -15.51 6.84 0.82
CA HIS A 10 -15.16 7.26 -0.54
C HIS A 10 -14.25 6.23 -1.20
N SER A 11 -14.69 5.72 -2.33
CA SER A 11 -13.79 5.05 -3.28
C SER A 11 -12.84 6.08 -3.91
N LEU A 12 -11.78 5.62 -4.60
CA LEU A 12 -10.92 6.52 -5.37
C LEU A 12 -11.76 7.38 -6.35
N LYS A 13 -12.71 6.76 -7.02
CA LYS A 13 -13.60 7.45 -7.97
C LYS A 13 -14.42 8.58 -7.32
N ASP A 14 -14.91 8.36 -6.10
CA ASP A 14 -15.65 9.39 -5.38
C ASP A 14 -14.75 10.57 -5.03
N ILE A 15 -13.50 10.29 -4.61
CA ILE A 15 -12.49 11.33 -4.33
C ILE A 15 -12.18 12.13 -5.59
N LEU A 16 -11.93 11.45 -6.73
CA LEU A 16 -11.63 12.09 -8.00
C LEU A 16 -12.80 12.97 -8.49
N ASN A 17 -14.04 12.49 -8.35
CA ASN A 17 -15.23 13.28 -8.69
C ASN A 17 -15.31 14.58 -7.88
N VAL A 18 -15.02 14.53 -6.57
CA VAL A 18 -15.01 15.73 -5.71
C VAL A 18 -13.88 16.68 -6.13
N LEU A 19 -12.70 16.15 -6.50
CA LEU A 19 -11.55 16.94 -6.94
C LEU A 19 -11.62 17.35 -8.42
N GLN A 20 -12.66 16.92 -9.15
CA GLN A 20 -12.82 17.15 -10.60
C GLN A 20 -11.62 16.66 -11.41
N GLU A 21 -11.14 15.45 -11.09
CA GLU A 21 -10.03 14.77 -11.73
C GLU A 21 -10.51 13.60 -12.57
N ASP A 22 -9.88 13.41 -13.73
CA ASP A 22 -10.07 12.20 -14.52
C ASP A 22 -9.28 11.03 -13.94
N GLU A 23 -9.85 9.84 -14.04
CA GLU A 23 -9.20 8.61 -13.60
C GLU A 23 -7.97 8.33 -14.49
N GLN A 24 -6.81 8.07 -13.87
CA GLN A 24 -5.58 7.79 -14.60
C GLN A 24 -5.40 6.28 -14.82
N GLN A 25 -5.11 5.53 -13.76
CA GLN A 25 -5.03 4.07 -13.78
C GLN A 25 -5.89 3.51 -12.65
N GLU A 26 -6.49 2.34 -12.86
CA GLU A 26 -7.40 1.69 -11.89
C GLU A 26 -6.81 1.52 -10.48
N ASP A 27 -5.49 1.28 -10.38
CA ASP A 27 -4.80 0.93 -9.13
C ASP A 27 -4.05 2.10 -8.50
N MET A 28 -3.79 3.21 -9.23
CA MET A 28 -3.03 4.36 -8.73
C MET A 28 -3.47 5.65 -9.42
N HIS A 29 -3.55 6.73 -8.66
CA HIS A 29 -3.78 8.09 -9.16
C HIS A 29 -2.76 9.06 -8.53
N VAL A 30 -2.21 9.95 -9.37
CA VAL A 30 -1.29 10.99 -8.93
C VAL A 30 -1.93 12.35 -9.16
N TYR A 31 -2.30 13.01 -8.08
CA TYR A 31 -2.73 14.41 -8.10
C TYR A 31 -1.48 15.30 -8.06
N PHE A 32 -1.26 16.01 -9.15
CA PHE A 32 -0.07 16.84 -9.33
C PHE A 32 -0.44 18.19 -9.96
N LYS A 33 -1.31 18.93 -9.29
CA LYS A 33 -1.73 20.23 -9.79
C LYS A 33 -1.06 21.37 -9.04
N LYS A 34 -0.84 22.47 -9.78
CA LYS A 34 -0.37 23.74 -9.21
C LYS A 34 -1.53 24.63 -8.77
N GLU A 35 -2.75 24.13 -8.81
CA GLU A 35 -3.93 24.86 -8.40
C GLU A 35 -3.94 25.10 -6.90
N ILE A 36 -4.40 26.28 -6.53
CA ILE A 36 -4.54 26.68 -5.13
C ILE A 36 -5.89 26.20 -4.62
N ILE A 37 -5.88 25.50 -3.50
CA ILE A 37 -7.09 25.04 -2.82
C ILE A 37 -7.35 25.96 -1.64
N SER A 38 -8.35 26.82 -1.77
CA SER A 38 -8.75 27.78 -0.73
C SER A 38 -9.96 27.29 0.07
N GLU A 39 -10.78 26.42 -0.53
CA GLU A 39 -11.95 25.83 0.10
C GLU A 39 -11.75 24.35 0.38
N ASN A 40 -12.24 23.90 1.53
CA ASN A 40 -12.13 22.50 1.91
C ASN A 40 -13.04 21.61 1.04
N PRO A 41 -12.49 20.74 0.18
CA PRO A 41 -13.28 19.88 -0.69
C PRO A 41 -14.01 18.75 0.09
N PHE A 42 -13.56 18.42 1.31
CA PHE A 42 -14.14 17.40 2.18
C PHE A 42 -14.47 17.99 3.56
N PRO A 43 -15.57 18.77 3.70
CA PRO A 43 -15.90 19.46 4.96
C PRO A 43 -16.49 18.52 6.04
N TYR A 44 -16.24 17.22 5.92
CA TYR A 44 -16.73 16.17 6.82
C TYR A 44 -15.66 15.05 6.96
N PRO A 45 -15.72 14.28 8.07
CA PRO A 45 -14.85 13.12 8.23
C PRO A 45 -15.18 12.03 7.20
N PHE A 46 -14.16 11.46 6.55
CA PHE A 46 -14.32 10.38 5.58
C PHE A 46 -13.27 9.28 5.75
N ARG A 47 -13.53 8.14 5.12
CA ARG A 47 -12.58 7.03 4.93
C ARG A 47 -12.42 6.74 3.46
N SER A 48 -11.25 6.25 3.08
CA SER A 48 -10.99 5.74 1.74
C SER A 48 -10.55 4.28 1.80
N ASP A 49 -10.80 3.53 0.73
CA ASP A 49 -10.31 2.16 0.57
C ASP A 49 -8.86 2.10 0.07
N ASN A 50 -8.24 3.26 -0.12
CA ASN A 50 -6.92 3.37 -0.72
C ASN A 50 -5.89 3.88 0.29
N ASN A 51 -4.64 3.49 0.07
CA ASN A 51 -3.49 4.13 0.67
C ASN A 51 -3.25 5.49 0.00
N GLY A 52 -2.66 6.41 0.73
CA GLY A 52 -2.30 7.70 0.14
C GLY A 52 -1.11 8.32 0.84
N VAL A 53 -0.38 9.10 0.05
CA VAL A 53 0.67 9.99 0.52
C VAL A 53 0.47 11.37 -0.08
N MET A 54 0.52 12.40 0.75
CA MET A 54 0.34 13.79 0.35
C MET A 54 1.51 14.63 0.84
N LEU A 55 2.17 15.33 -0.06
CA LEU A 55 3.14 16.38 0.26
C LEU A 55 2.45 17.74 0.16
N LEU A 56 2.43 18.50 1.24
CA LEU A 56 2.02 19.90 1.19
C LEU A 56 3.17 20.75 0.63
N THR A 57 2.97 21.31 -0.55
CA THR A 57 4.01 22.11 -1.25
C THR A 57 3.91 23.61 -0.95
N ARG A 58 2.75 24.05 -0.45
CA ARG A 58 2.49 25.43 -0.02
C ARG A 58 1.32 25.50 0.96
N GLY A 59 1.35 26.47 1.85
CA GLY A 59 0.25 26.84 2.72
C GLY A 59 0.20 26.05 4.01
N LYS A 60 -0.98 26.05 4.66
CA LYS A 60 -1.16 25.48 5.99
C LYS A 60 -2.58 25.04 6.22
N LEU A 61 -2.76 23.85 6.75
CA LEU A 61 -4.08 23.35 7.12
C LEU A 61 -4.06 22.61 8.45
N LYS A 62 -5.23 22.53 9.10
CA LYS A 62 -5.46 21.69 10.25
C LYS A 62 -6.24 20.45 9.81
N MET A 63 -5.71 19.29 10.11
CA MET A 63 -6.27 18.00 9.74
C MET A 63 -6.33 17.08 10.96
N GLN A 64 -7.36 16.27 11.03
CA GLN A 64 -7.45 15.15 11.96
C GLN A 64 -7.28 13.84 11.18
N ILE A 65 -6.41 12.98 11.67
CA ILE A 65 -6.23 11.63 11.15
C ILE A 65 -6.52 10.67 12.30
N ASP A 66 -7.54 9.84 12.13
CA ASP A 66 -8.15 9.05 13.20
C ASP A 66 -8.64 9.97 14.36
N PHE A 67 -7.97 9.96 15.51
CA PHE A 67 -8.34 10.76 16.66
C PHE A 67 -7.32 11.84 17.01
N GLU A 68 -6.26 11.98 16.20
CA GLU A 68 -5.18 12.91 16.44
C GLU A 68 -5.24 14.10 15.48
N GLU A 69 -5.10 15.31 16.03
CA GLU A 69 -5.07 16.55 15.25
C GLU A 69 -3.64 16.93 14.90
N TYR A 70 -3.44 17.27 13.63
CA TYR A 70 -2.16 17.71 13.09
C TYR A 70 -2.29 19.11 12.48
N LEU A 71 -1.28 19.92 12.70
CA LEU A 71 -1.08 21.16 11.96
C LEU A 71 -0.09 20.85 10.84
N ILE A 72 -0.61 20.75 9.62
CA ILE A 72 0.17 20.43 8.43
C ILE A 72 0.63 21.73 7.79
N GLN A 73 1.90 21.83 7.47
CA GLN A 73 2.52 22.99 6.87
C GLN A 73 3.39 22.60 5.68
N GLU A 74 3.90 23.61 4.98
CA GLU A 74 4.77 23.39 3.81
C GLU A 74 5.92 22.43 4.13
N ASN A 75 6.16 21.50 3.21
CA ASN A 75 7.12 20.40 3.27
C ASN A 75 6.73 19.22 4.20
N ASP A 76 5.56 19.24 4.80
CA ASP A 76 5.07 18.07 5.51
C ASP A 76 4.52 17.02 4.53
N VAL A 77 4.88 15.77 4.76
CA VAL A 77 4.27 14.61 4.10
C VAL A 77 3.30 13.95 5.06
N VAL A 78 2.10 13.70 4.55
CA VAL A 78 1.00 13.05 5.28
C VAL A 78 0.74 11.68 4.67
N PHE A 79 0.59 10.67 5.54
CA PHE A 79 0.25 9.31 5.15
C PHE A 79 -1.15 8.94 5.62
N PHE A 80 -1.90 8.30 4.76
CA PHE A 80 -3.18 7.69 5.13
C PHE A 80 -3.24 6.24 4.66
N SER A 81 -3.85 5.41 5.46
CA SER A 81 -4.10 4.01 5.15
C SER A 81 -5.58 3.78 4.86
N PRO A 82 -5.94 2.70 4.17
CA PRO A 82 -7.33 2.25 4.14
C PRO A 82 -7.82 2.09 5.56
N LYS A 83 -8.96 2.64 5.91
CA LYS A 83 -9.56 2.66 7.25
C LYS A 83 -9.19 3.84 8.14
N SER A 84 -8.18 4.65 7.82
CA SER A 84 -7.98 5.91 8.53
C SER A 84 -9.16 6.83 8.34
N ILE A 85 -9.59 7.47 9.42
CA ILE A 85 -10.59 8.54 9.37
C ILE A 85 -9.85 9.84 9.11
N ILE A 86 -10.12 10.46 7.99
CA ILE A 86 -9.49 11.70 7.56
C ILE A 86 -10.52 12.81 7.70
N HIS A 87 -10.15 13.92 8.31
CA HIS A 87 -10.97 15.11 8.42
C HIS A 87 -10.12 16.36 8.24
N ILE A 88 -10.30 17.08 7.16
CA ILE A 88 -9.72 18.41 6.98
C ILE A 88 -10.57 19.38 7.81
N ILE A 89 -10.06 19.78 8.98
CA ILE A 89 -10.79 20.66 9.90
C ILE A 89 -10.88 22.07 9.34
N LYS A 90 -9.75 22.59 8.82
CA LYS A 90 -9.66 23.95 8.32
C LYS A 90 -8.44 24.15 7.42
N ILE A 91 -8.61 24.84 6.31
CA ILE A 91 -7.53 25.46 5.54
C ILE A 91 -7.23 26.79 6.22
N ILE A 92 -6.00 26.97 6.69
CA ILE A 92 -5.56 28.18 7.42
C ILE A 92 -4.95 29.18 6.42
N GLU A 93 -4.15 28.66 5.52
CA GLU A 93 -3.56 29.39 4.39
C GLU A 93 -3.83 28.57 3.14
N ASP A 94 -4.05 29.23 2.03
CA ASP A 94 -4.27 28.59 0.73
C ASP A 94 -3.21 27.54 0.44
N VAL A 95 -3.64 26.32 0.13
CA VAL A 95 -2.76 25.15 0.04
C VAL A 95 -2.54 24.71 -1.41
N GLN A 96 -1.34 24.17 -1.64
CA GLN A 96 -1.02 23.36 -2.81
C GLN A 96 -0.45 22.03 -2.32
N CYS A 97 -0.82 20.94 -2.96
CA CYS A 97 -0.30 19.63 -2.59
C CYS A 97 -0.07 18.74 -3.81
N ILE A 98 0.78 17.75 -3.60
CA ILE A 98 0.94 16.58 -4.47
C ILE A 98 0.42 15.39 -3.68
N SER A 99 -0.49 14.62 -4.26
CA SER A 99 -1.01 13.44 -3.60
C SER A 99 -0.92 12.23 -4.54
N ILE A 100 -0.52 11.09 -3.98
CA ILE A 100 -0.48 9.82 -4.67
C ILE A 100 -1.38 8.88 -3.89
N VAL A 101 -2.42 8.38 -4.56
CA VAL A 101 -3.41 7.45 -3.99
C VAL A 101 -3.29 6.14 -4.74
N PHE A 102 -3.27 5.02 -4.02
CA PHE A 102 -3.05 3.70 -4.61
C PHE A 102 -3.73 2.60 -3.79
N SER A 103 -4.15 1.55 -4.49
CA SER A 103 -4.84 0.41 -3.87
C SER A 103 -3.87 -0.49 -3.08
N ASP A 104 -4.42 -1.31 -2.17
CA ASP A 104 -3.66 -2.37 -1.51
C ASP A 104 -3.10 -3.37 -2.53
N ASP A 105 -3.86 -3.69 -3.58
CA ASP A 105 -3.41 -4.56 -4.67
C ASP A 105 -2.21 -3.99 -5.41
N PHE A 106 -2.19 -2.67 -5.67
CA PHE A 106 -1.04 -2.02 -6.27
C PHE A 106 0.18 -2.08 -5.37
N THR A 107 0.01 -1.86 -4.08
CA THR A 107 1.08 -1.98 -3.08
C THR A 107 1.66 -3.38 -3.06
N LEU A 108 0.82 -4.40 -3.03
CA LEU A 108 1.26 -5.80 -3.04
C LEU A 108 1.99 -6.16 -4.33
N LYS A 109 1.50 -5.70 -5.49
CA LYS A 109 2.15 -5.93 -6.79
C LYS A 109 3.56 -5.33 -6.86
N THR A 110 3.75 -4.18 -6.25
CA THR A 110 4.97 -3.37 -6.39
C THR A 110 6.03 -3.71 -5.36
N LEU A 111 5.64 -3.97 -4.12
CA LEU A 111 6.55 -4.08 -2.97
C LEU A 111 6.93 -5.52 -2.65
N TRP A 112 6.33 -6.50 -3.31
CA TRP A 112 6.57 -7.92 -3.04
C TRP A 112 8.02 -8.37 -3.19
N ASN A 113 8.78 -7.75 -4.08
CA ASN A 113 10.21 -8.06 -4.25
C ASN A 113 11.09 -7.58 -3.10
N TYR A 114 10.54 -6.74 -2.22
CA TYR A 114 11.22 -6.29 -1.01
C TYR A 114 10.76 -7.16 0.16
N SER A 115 11.55 -8.16 0.53
CA SER A 115 11.35 -8.98 1.73
C SER A 115 11.52 -8.18 3.05
N ASP A 116 11.42 -6.86 2.97
CA ASP A 116 11.55 -5.99 4.13
C ASP A 116 10.18 -5.77 4.77
N ILE A 117 9.97 -6.34 5.95
CA ILE A 117 8.78 -6.14 6.77
C ILE A 117 8.47 -4.67 7.04
N ASN A 118 9.50 -3.82 7.01
CA ASN A 118 9.32 -2.40 7.25
C ASN A 118 8.42 -1.76 6.19
N VAL A 119 8.35 -2.32 4.98
CA VAL A 119 7.43 -1.87 3.92
C VAL A 119 5.98 -2.16 4.31
N ILE A 120 5.68 -3.40 4.69
CA ILE A 120 4.34 -3.78 5.14
C ILE A 120 3.97 -3.00 6.40
N ARG A 121 4.92 -2.85 7.29
CA ARG A 121 4.78 -2.13 8.54
C ARG A 121 4.53 -0.63 8.32
N PHE A 122 5.24 -0.03 7.37
CA PHE A 122 5.08 1.37 7.00
C PHE A 122 3.65 1.70 6.56
N PHE A 123 3.01 0.80 5.80
CA PHE A 123 1.61 0.99 5.38
C PHE A 123 0.58 0.48 6.40
N SER A 124 0.96 -0.38 7.35
CA SER A 124 0.03 -1.01 8.30
C SER A 124 0.09 -0.46 9.73
N GLU A 125 1.20 0.13 10.15
CA GLU A 125 1.33 0.68 11.50
C GLU A 125 1.01 2.18 11.55
N LYS A 126 0.10 2.53 12.43
CA LYS A 126 -0.41 3.90 12.69
C LYS A 126 0.56 4.82 13.43
N THR A 127 1.88 4.64 13.33
CA THR A 127 2.77 5.26 14.29
C THR A 127 3.10 6.71 13.98
N ILE A 128 3.14 7.12 12.73
CA ILE A 128 3.35 8.53 12.35
C ILE A 128 2.58 8.82 11.07
N SER A 129 1.60 9.71 11.15
CA SER A 129 0.83 10.13 9.99
C SER A 129 1.43 11.34 9.26
N VAL A 130 2.37 12.05 9.90
CA VAL A 130 2.96 13.30 9.36
C VAL A 130 4.46 13.30 9.57
N ILE A 131 5.23 13.56 8.52
CA ILE A 131 6.70 13.66 8.55
C ILE A 131 7.13 14.99 7.92
N PRO A 132 7.82 15.87 8.65
CA PRO A 132 8.39 17.07 8.07
C PRO A 132 9.62 16.72 7.21
N LEU A 133 9.67 17.17 5.97
CA LEU A 133 10.80 16.95 5.09
C LEU A 133 11.74 18.15 5.06
N SER A 134 13.06 17.88 5.02
CA SER A 134 14.02 18.91 4.63
C SER A 134 13.82 19.28 3.14
N ILE A 135 14.28 20.45 2.73
CA ILE A 135 14.20 20.93 1.33
C ILE A 135 14.76 19.87 0.35
N LYS A 136 15.89 19.24 0.71
CA LYS A 136 16.50 18.19 -0.13
C LYS A 136 15.61 16.97 -0.27
N LYS A 137 15.01 16.50 0.82
CA LYS A 137 14.10 15.34 0.83
C LYS A 137 12.81 15.65 0.07
N ARG A 138 12.27 16.88 0.23
CA ARG A 138 11.12 17.38 -0.53
C ARG A 138 11.39 17.33 -2.04
N GLU A 139 12.56 17.79 -2.47
CA GLU A 139 12.92 17.77 -3.89
C GLU A 139 12.96 16.37 -4.47
N ILE A 140 13.52 15.40 -3.74
CA ILE A 140 13.52 13.99 -4.15
C ILE A 140 12.08 13.48 -4.32
N PHE A 141 11.21 13.73 -3.32
CA PHE A 141 9.80 13.35 -3.40
C PHE A 141 9.13 13.97 -4.63
N TYR A 142 9.32 15.28 -4.83
CA TYR A 142 8.75 16.03 -5.94
C TYR A 142 9.13 15.43 -7.29
N GLN A 143 10.40 15.13 -7.51
CA GLN A 143 10.89 14.56 -8.78
C GLN A 143 10.30 13.15 -9.04
N LEU A 144 10.22 12.32 -8.02
CA LEU A 144 9.62 10.98 -8.13
C LEU A 144 8.12 11.07 -8.44
N ALA A 145 7.40 11.95 -7.75
CA ALA A 145 5.98 12.19 -7.99
C ALA A 145 5.71 12.77 -9.38
N ALA A 146 6.56 13.70 -9.85
CA ALA A 146 6.45 14.28 -11.19
C ALA A 146 6.64 13.23 -12.29
N ASN A 147 7.61 12.31 -12.13
CA ASN A 147 7.79 11.20 -13.07
C ASN A 147 6.61 10.24 -13.07
N LEU A 148 6.07 9.93 -11.90
CA LEU A 148 4.86 9.10 -11.77
C LEU A 148 3.66 9.76 -12.45
N TYR A 149 3.45 11.07 -12.21
CA TYR A 149 2.36 11.82 -12.84
C TYR A 149 2.47 11.78 -14.36
N ARG A 150 3.65 12.12 -14.91
CA ARG A 150 3.91 12.14 -16.35
C ARG A 150 3.61 10.79 -17.01
N LEU A 151 4.07 9.71 -16.39
CA LEU A 151 3.84 8.37 -16.90
C LEU A 151 2.38 7.92 -16.75
N ASN A 152 1.75 8.27 -15.63
CA ASN A 152 0.39 7.80 -15.33
C ASN A 152 -0.68 8.55 -16.14
N SER A 153 -0.46 9.83 -16.45
CA SER A 153 -1.37 10.70 -17.23
C SER A 153 -1.09 10.70 -18.72
N GLY A 154 0.05 10.18 -19.17
CA GLY A 154 0.46 10.18 -20.58
C GLY A 154 -0.08 8.98 -21.37
N ASP A 155 0.07 9.07 -22.70
CA ASP A 155 -0.24 7.98 -23.64
C ASP A 155 0.62 6.73 -23.39
N GLU A 156 0.34 5.66 -24.10
CA GLU A 156 1.13 4.42 -24.01
C GLU A 156 2.58 4.69 -24.46
N GLU A 157 3.50 4.47 -23.54
CA GLU A 157 4.94 4.49 -23.78
C GLU A 157 5.53 3.08 -23.57
N TYR A 158 6.66 2.78 -24.25
CA TYR A 158 7.40 1.54 -24.03
C TYR A 158 7.78 1.40 -22.54
N TYR A 159 7.50 0.22 -21.98
CA TYR A 159 7.78 -0.11 -20.58
C TYR A 159 7.08 0.83 -19.57
N LYS A 160 5.92 1.39 -19.92
CA LYS A 160 5.19 2.34 -19.05
C LYS A 160 4.90 1.73 -17.68
N LYS A 161 4.36 0.50 -17.65
CA LYS A 161 4.00 -0.19 -16.40
C LYS A 161 5.22 -0.47 -15.53
N GLU A 162 6.30 -0.97 -16.13
CA GLU A 162 7.54 -1.26 -15.43
C GLU A 162 8.18 0.02 -14.87
N ARG A 163 8.17 1.10 -15.64
CA ARG A 163 8.70 2.40 -15.21
C ARG A 163 7.88 2.98 -14.06
N ILE A 164 6.55 2.92 -14.11
CA ILE A 164 5.67 3.32 -13.00
C ILE A 164 6.03 2.52 -11.75
N LEU A 165 6.19 1.22 -11.87
CA LEU A 165 6.56 0.32 -10.79
C LEU A 165 7.88 0.72 -10.14
N HIS A 166 8.91 1.01 -10.95
CA HIS A 166 10.23 1.40 -10.45
C HIS A 166 10.22 2.78 -9.77
N TYR A 167 9.53 3.76 -10.34
CA TYR A 167 9.42 5.09 -9.70
C TYR A 167 8.61 5.03 -8.40
N PHE A 168 7.54 4.24 -8.36
CA PHE A 168 6.77 4.05 -7.15
C PHE A 168 7.59 3.34 -6.07
N ASN A 169 8.34 2.29 -6.41
CA ASN A 169 9.22 1.62 -5.48
C ASN A 169 10.31 2.56 -4.94
N ALA A 170 10.91 3.37 -5.80
CA ALA A 170 11.88 4.38 -5.37
C ALA A 170 11.25 5.38 -4.39
N LEU A 171 10.03 5.86 -4.67
CA LEU A 171 9.30 6.74 -3.78
C LEU A 171 9.07 6.10 -2.41
N VAL A 172 8.57 4.86 -2.38
CA VAL A 172 8.31 4.14 -1.13
C VAL A 172 9.58 3.94 -0.32
N LEU A 173 10.69 3.56 -0.96
CA LEU A 173 11.98 3.40 -0.29
C LEU A 173 12.50 4.72 0.32
N GLU A 174 12.38 5.83 -0.40
CA GLU A 174 12.74 7.16 0.13
C GLU A 174 11.85 7.53 1.31
N MET A 175 10.56 7.28 1.23
CA MET A 175 9.62 7.53 2.32
C MET A 175 9.98 6.71 3.56
N MET A 176 10.32 5.44 3.38
CA MET A 176 10.79 4.58 4.48
C MET A 176 12.11 5.08 5.08
N ALA A 177 13.03 5.56 4.24
CA ALA A 177 14.28 6.15 4.71
C ALA A 177 14.03 7.41 5.54
N PHE A 178 13.04 8.25 5.14
CA PHE A 178 12.64 9.42 5.90
C PHE A 178 12.02 9.05 7.24
N TYR A 179 11.12 8.07 7.22
CA TYR A 179 10.48 7.54 8.41
C TYR A 179 11.50 6.98 9.43
N ARG A 180 12.50 6.22 8.96
CA ARG A 180 13.55 5.64 9.83
C ARG A 180 14.40 6.69 10.52
N VAL A 181 14.65 7.82 9.87
CA VAL A 181 15.45 8.90 10.47
C VAL A 181 14.68 9.53 11.64
N GLU A 182 13.39 9.79 11.45
CA GLU A 182 12.54 10.37 12.50
C GLU A 182 12.26 9.39 13.64
N MET A 183 12.28 8.07 13.35
CA MET A 183 12.02 7.02 14.37
C MET A 183 13.27 6.62 15.17
N LYS A 184 14.48 7.08 14.81
CA LYS A 184 15.70 6.72 15.54
C LYS A 184 15.66 7.08 17.02
N ASP A 185 14.92 8.10 17.40
CA ASP A 185 14.71 8.50 18.80
C ASP A 185 13.70 7.60 19.53
N VAL A 186 12.91 6.80 18.82
CA VAL A 186 11.90 5.88 19.38
C VAL A 186 12.38 4.41 19.40
N GLU A 187 13.37 4.05 18.56
CA GLU A 187 13.86 2.67 18.40
C GLU A 187 15.05 2.31 19.30
N THR A 188 14.98 2.50 20.60
CA THR A 188 16.02 1.95 21.47
C THR A 188 15.83 0.49 21.87
N LYS A 189 14.79 -0.19 21.35
CA LYS A 189 14.61 -1.65 21.56
C LYS A 189 13.97 -2.28 20.32
N SER A 190 14.78 -2.84 19.42
CA SER A 190 14.29 -3.86 18.49
C SER A 190 13.63 -4.98 19.29
N SER A 191 12.30 -5.00 19.34
CA SER A 191 11.59 -5.94 20.18
C SER A 191 11.73 -7.35 19.58
N ARG A 192 11.77 -8.39 20.44
CA ARG A 192 11.70 -9.81 20.01
C ARG A 192 10.60 -10.05 18.96
N LYS A 193 9.53 -9.26 19.03
CA LYS A 193 8.41 -9.24 18.10
C LYS A 193 8.83 -8.83 16.67
N GLN A 194 9.67 -7.83 16.53
CA GLN A 194 10.15 -7.35 15.23
C GLN A 194 11.08 -8.36 14.56
N ALA A 195 11.97 -8.98 15.32
CA ALA A 195 12.81 -10.06 14.83
C ALA A 195 11.96 -11.21 14.29
N LEU A 196 10.94 -11.62 15.04
CA LEU A 196 10.04 -12.70 14.66
C LEU A 196 9.23 -12.39 13.39
N LEU A 197 8.76 -11.15 13.22
CA LEU A 197 8.07 -10.72 12.01
C LEU A 197 9.00 -10.76 10.79
N LYS A 198 10.26 -10.34 10.94
CA LYS A 198 11.28 -10.38 9.89
C LYS A 198 11.58 -11.82 9.46
N GLU A 199 11.76 -12.71 10.42
CA GLU A 199 12.00 -14.14 10.16
C GLU A 199 10.79 -14.80 9.50
N PHE A 200 9.56 -14.45 9.92
CA PHE A 200 8.35 -14.95 9.28
C PHE A 200 8.31 -14.60 7.79
N LEU A 201 8.59 -13.35 7.41
CA LEU A 201 8.59 -12.97 6.00
C LEU A 201 9.71 -13.64 5.20
N HIS A 202 10.86 -13.83 5.81
CA HIS A 202 11.95 -14.59 5.18
C HIS A 202 11.49 -16.02 4.88
N TYR A 203 10.88 -16.72 5.84
CA TYR A 203 10.35 -18.07 5.61
C TYR A 203 9.17 -18.06 4.63
N LEU A 204 8.29 -17.06 4.69
CA LEU A 204 7.19 -16.93 3.75
C LEU A 204 7.70 -16.83 2.31
N HIS A 205 8.68 -15.98 2.05
CA HIS A 205 9.31 -15.85 0.73
C HIS A 205 9.94 -17.18 0.26
N GLN A 206 10.60 -17.89 1.17
CA GLN A 206 11.28 -19.14 0.84
C GLN A 206 10.32 -20.32 0.60
N TYR A 207 9.21 -20.37 1.32
CA TYR A 207 8.37 -21.57 1.38
C TYR A 207 6.93 -21.40 0.87
N SER A 208 6.45 -20.19 0.55
CA SER A 208 5.05 -19.94 0.15
C SER A 208 4.57 -20.77 -1.04
N ARG A 209 5.46 -21.15 -1.95
CA ARG A 209 5.11 -22.05 -3.07
C ARG A 209 4.71 -23.45 -2.61
N LYS A 210 5.27 -23.93 -1.50
CA LYS A 210 5.12 -25.31 -1.05
C LYS A 210 4.27 -25.44 0.21
N GLU A 211 4.38 -24.47 1.13
CA GLU A 211 3.82 -24.53 2.46
C GLU A 211 2.75 -23.48 2.69
N ARG A 212 1.57 -23.92 3.13
CA ARG A 212 0.40 -23.03 3.37
C ARG A 212 -0.12 -23.08 4.79
N GLN A 213 0.38 -24.03 5.59
CA GLN A 213 -0.10 -24.21 6.95
C GLN A 213 0.60 -23.24 7.90
N VAL A 214 -0.19 -22.55 8.70
CA VAL A 214 0.31 -21.63 9.74
C VAL A 214 1.26 -22.34 10.69
N GLN A 215 0.95 -23.63 11.00
CA GLN A 215 1.76 -24.46 11.88
C GLN A 215 3.21 -24.54 11.41
N PHE A 216 3.46 -24.77 10.10
CA PHE A 216 4.81 -24.84 9.53
C PHE A 216 5.65 -23.59 9.87
N TYR A 217 5.07 -22.41 9.67
CA TYR A 217 5.78 -21.15 9.94
C TYR A 217 5.96 -20.91 11.44
N ALA A 218 4.98 -21.29 12.24
CA ALA A 218 5.05 -21.21 13.69
C ALA A 218 6.15 -22.11 14.26
N ASP A 219 6.27 -23.34 13.75
CA ASP A 219 7.31 -24.30 14.14
C ASP A 219 8.71 -23.77 13.75
N LYS A 220 8.86 -23.24 12.53
CA LYS A 220 10.13 -22.61 12.07
C LYS A 220 10.57 -21.45 12.96
N LEU A 221 9.61 -20.73 13.51
CA LEU A 221 9.84 -19.57 14.38
C LEU A 221 9.89 -19.92 15.87
N CYS A 222 9.73 -21.19 16.22
CA CYS A 222 9.68 -21.67 17.60
C CYS A 222 8.62 -20.95 18.45
N VAL A 223 7.42 -20.71 17.87
CA VAL A 223 6.28 -20.08 18.54
C VAL A 223 5.00 -20.86 18.29
N THR A 224 3.94 -20.54 19.03
CA THR A 224 2.62 -21.14 18.76
C THR A 224 1.94 -20.43 17.58
N PRO A 225 1.08 -21.13 16.79
CA PRO A 225 0.28 -20.52 15.72
C PRO A 225 -0.56 -19.33 16.17
N ASP A 226 -1.14 -19.43 17.36
CA ASP A 226 -1.95 -18.36 17.94
C ASP A 226 -1.11 -17.12 18.25
N TYR A 227 0.09 -17.30 18.82
CA TYR A 227 1.00 -16.20 19.09
C TYR A 227 1.48 -15.54 17.79
N LEU A 228 1.86 -16.33 16.78
CA LEU A 228 2.22 -15.83 15.46
C LEU A 228 1.07 -15.05 14.83
N THR A 229 -0.15 -15.61 14.86
CA THR A 229 -1.34 -14.94 14.32
C THR A 229 -1.65 -13.64 15.05
N LYS A 230 -1.53 -13.63 16.39
CA LYS A 230 -1.71 -12.42 17.18
C LYS A 230 -0.74 -11.32 16.78
N ILE A 231 0.56 -11.64 16.70
CA ILE A 231 1.60 -10.68 16.34
C ILE A 231 1.41 -10.13 14.92
N LEU A 232 1.15 -11.02 13.96
CA LEU A 232 0.93 -10.62 12.56
C LEU A 232 -0.33 -9.78 12.42
N LYS A 233 -1.43 -10.16 13.10
CA LYS A 233 -2.67 -9.39 13.08
C LYS A 233 -2.51 -8.00 13.72
N GLU A 234 -1.70 -7.89 14.77
CA GLU A 234 -1.36 -6.59 15.35
C GLU A 234 -0.50 -5.74 14.41
N ALA A 235 0.42 -6.36 13.65
CA ALA A 235 1.33 -5.66 12.75
C ALA A 235 0.71 -5.32 11.38
N SER A 236 -0.11 -6.22 10.80
CA SER A 236 -0.65 -6.09 9.44
C SER A 236 -2.17 -6.05 9.36
N ARG A 237 -2.87 -6.24 10.48
CA ARG A 237 -4.33 -6.44 10.58
C ARG A 237 -4.85 -7.66 9.82
N MET A 238 -3.96 -8.43 9.22
CA MET A 238 -4.25 -9.68 8.53
C MET A 238 -3.92 -10.87 9.42
N THR A 239 -4.66 -11.95 9.27
CA THR A 239 -4.29 -13.23 9.89
C THR A 239 -3.08 -13.84 9.17
N THR A 240 -2.33 -14.70 9.85
CA THR A 240 -1.21 -15.44 9.25
C THR A 240 -1.65 -16.17 7.98
N LYS A 241 -2.84 -16.79 8.02
CA LYS A 241 -3.40 -17.50 6.87
C LYS A 241 -3.65 -16.57 5.68
N GLU A 242 -4.22 -15.40 5.91
CA GLU A 242 -4.45 -14.41 4.85
C GLU A 242 -3.14 -13.95 4.22
N ILE A 243 -2.10 -13.70 5.01
CA ILE A 243 -0.78 -13.30 4.51
C ILE A 243 -0.16 -14.42 3.66
N ILE A 244 -0.24 -15.68 4.12
CA ILE A 244 0.27 -16.83 3.36
C ILE A 244 -0.51 -16.99 2.04
N GLU A 245 -1.84 -16.88 2.07
CA GLU A 245 -2.68 -16.97 0.88
C GLU A 245 -2.37 -15.87 -0.14
N GLU A 246 -2.12 -14.64 0.31
CA GLU A 246 -1.68 -13.55 -0.56
C GLU A 246 -0.32 -13.84 -1.21
N ALA A 247 0.63 -14.37 -0.44
CA ALA A 247 1.92 -14.78 -0.98
C ALA A 247 1.77 -15.83 -2.10
N VAL A 248 0.93 -16.83 -1.90
CA VAL A 248 0.65 -17.86 -2.92
C VAL A 248 -0.01 -17.26 -4.16
N ILE A 249 -0.92 -16.33 -4.00
CA ILE A 249 -1.56 -15.63 -5.13
C ILE A 249 -0.55 -14.83 -5.94
N MET A 250 0.38 -14.14 -5.29
CA MET A 250 1.44 -13.38 -5.97
C MET A 250 2.33 -14.31 -6.81
N GLU A 251 2.77 -15.43 -6.23
CA GLU A 251 3.52 -16.44 -6.96
C GLU A 251 2.72 -17.02 -8.16
N ALA A 252 1.42 -17.28 -7.94
CA ALA A 252 0.54 -17.75 -9.00
C ALA A 252 0.45 -16.74 -10.16
N ARG A 253 0.33 -15.46 -9.86
CA ARG A 253 0.28 -14.40 -10.89
C ARG A 253 1.59 -14.34 -11.69
N ASN A 254 2.74 -14.39 -11.01
CA ASN A 254 4.04 -14.39 -11.67
C ASN A 254 4.19 -15.59 -12.63
N LEU A 255 3.80 -16.78 -12.17
CA LEU A 255 3.83 -17.99 -13.01
C LEU A 255 2.81 -17.95 -14.17
N LEU A 256 1.65 -17.32 -13.97
CA LEU A 256 0.64 -17.17 -15.02
C LEU A 256 1.07 -16.23 -16.15
N MET A 257 2.03 -15.35 -15.93
CA MET A 257 2.61 -14.48 -16.96
C MET A 257 3.61 -15.23 -17.88
N ASP A 258 4.04 -16.42 -17.49
CA ASP A 258 4.85 -17.30 -18.32
C ASP A 258 3.95 -18.18 -19.21
N ASP A 259 3.91 -17.85 -20.49
CA ASP A 259 3.07 -18.56 -21.48
C ASP A 259 3.57 -20.00 -21.76
N SER A 260 4.79 -20.34 -21.41
CA SER A 260 5.33 -21.69 -21.56
C SER A 260 4.75 -22.69 -20.54
N LEU A 261 4.18 -22.19 -19.43
CA LEU A 261 3.63 -23.01 -18.37
C LEU A 261 2.12 -23.25 -18.57
N THR A 262 1.68 -24.48 -18.47
CA THR A 262 0.25 -24.81 -18.40
C THR A 262 -0.31 -24.51 -17.00
N ILE A 263 -1.63 -24.32 -16.92
CA ILE A 263 -2.29 -24.12 -15.60
C ILE A 263 -2.09 -25.33 -14.66
N ALA A 264 -2.01 -26.54 -15.22
CA ALA A 264 -1.73 -27.74 -14.47
C ALA A 264 -0.31 -27.74 -13.88
N GLN A 265 0.70 -27.36 -14.67
CA GLN A 265 2.08 -27.22 -14.20
C GLN A 265 2.19 -26.15 -13.12
N ILE A 266 1.50 -25.01 -13.28
CA ILE A 266 1.46 -23.96 -12.24
C ILE A 266 0.83 -24.50 -10.94
N ALA A 267 -0.26 -25.25 -11.03
CA ALA A 267 -0.88 -25.89 -9.87
C ALA A 267 0.09 -26.82 -9.15
N ASP A 268 0.85 -27.62 -9.88
CA ASP A 268 1.87 -28.52 -9.36
C ASP A 268 3.04 -27.75 -8.72
N MET A 269 3.59 -26.74 -9.42
CA MET A 269 4.66 -25.87 -8.91
C MET A 269 4.28 -25.16 -7.61
N LEU A 270 2.99 -24.83 -7.46
CA LEU A 270 2.44 -24.21 -6.25
C LEU A 270 1.93 -25.25 -5.25
N ASN A 271 2.23 -26.54 -5.43
CA ASN A 271 1.85 -27.63 -4.53
C ASN A 271 0.34 -27.71 -4.24
N PHE A 272 -0.51 -27.55 -5.29
CA PHE A 272 -1.93 -27.87 -5.21
C PHE A 272 -2.15 -29.32 -5.62
N SER A 273 -3.17 -29.96 -5.03
CA SER A 273 -3.52 -31.36 -5.33
C SER A 273 -3.88 -31.56 -6.82
N ASP A 274 -4.46 -30.54 -7.44
CA ASP A 274 -4.83 -30.54 -8.84
C ASP A 274 -5.15 -29.12 -9.34
N GLN A 275 -5.29 -29.01 -10.67
CA GLN A 275 -5.62 -27.76 -11.36
C GLN A 275 -6.97 -27.17 -10.93
N SER A 276 -7.95 -28.01 -10.56
CA SER A 276 -9.30 -27.56 -10.19
C SER A 276 -9.28 -26.89 -8.81
N PHE A 277 -8.51 -27.43 -7.88
CA PHE A 277 -8.28 -26.84 -6.56
C PHE A 277 -7.56 -25.50 -6.68
N PHE A 278 -6.50 -25.46 -7.47
CA PHE A 278 -5.82 -24.19 -7.79
C PHE A 278 -6.78 -23.17 -8.40
N GLY A 279 -7.57 -23.58 -9.40
CA GLY A 279 -8.52 -22.70 -10.07
C GLY A 279 -9.57 -22.12 -9.13
N LYS A 280 -10.11 -22.94 -8.22
CA LYS A 280 -11.05 -22.49 -7.18
C LYS A 280 -10.40 -21.50 -6.20
N PHE A 281 -9.21 -21.82 -5.73
CA PHE A 281 -8.43 -20.96 -4.84
C PHE A 281 -8.16 -19.60 -5.48
N PHE A 282 -7.61 -19.59 -6.68
CA PHE A 282 -7.29 -18.38 -7.43
C PHE A 282 -8.54 -17.53 -7.70
N LYS A 283 -9.63 -18.16 -8.18
CA LYS A 283 -10.90 -17.46 -8.44
C LYS A 283 -11.53 -16.89 -7.17
N LYS A 284 -11.42 -17.58 -6.03
CA LYS A 284 -11.91 -17.08 -4.75
C LYS A 284 -11.20 -15.78 -4.35
N LYS A 285 -9.89 -15.69 -4.57
CA LYS A 285 -9.07 -14.54 -4.21
C LYS A 285 -9.13 -13.42 -5.24
N MET A 286 -8.91 -13.75 -6.51
CA MET A 286 -8.81 -12.78 -7.60
C MET A 286 -10.14 -12.42 -8.26
N LYS A 287 -11.26 -13.11 -7.90
CA LYS A 287 -12.60 -13.00 -8.50
C LYS A 287 -12.68 -13.41 -9.99
N ILE A 288 -11.56 -13.70 -10.61
CA ILE A 288 -11.43 -14.17 -12.01
C ILE A 288 -10.68 -15.51 -12.05
N SER A 289 -10.86 -16.27 -13.14
CA SER A 289 -10.14 -17.54 -13.28
C SER A 289 -8.69 -17.34 -13.70
N PRO A 290 -7.78 -18.32 -13.44
CA PRO A 290 -6.39 -18.27 -13.89
C PRO A 290 -6.26 -18.05 -15.41
N ASN A 291 -7.08 -18.73 -16.21
CA ASN A 291 -7.08 -18.57 -17.66
C ASN A 291 -7.52 -17.14 -18.08
N PHE A 292 -8.54 -16.60 -17.44
CA PHE A 292 -8.99 -15.24 -17.73
C PHE A 292 -7.91 -14.23 -17.36
N PHE A 293 -7.27 -14.40 -16.18
CA PHE A 293 -6.13 -13.57 -15.77
C PHE A 293 -5.01 -13.62 -16.82
N ARG A 294 -4.57 -14.81 -17.23
CA ARG A 294 -3.53 -14.98 -18.27
C ARG A 294 -3.88 -14.25 -19.55
N ASN A 295 -5.13 -14.40 -20.04
CA ASN A 295 -5.56 -13.78 -21.29
C ASN A 295 -5.64 -12.25 -21.24
N GLN A 296 -5.90 -11.65 -20.08
CA GLN A 296 -5.85 -10.19 -19.90
C GLN A 296 -4.43 -9.62 -19.98
N TYR A 297 -3.42 -10.43 -19.64
CA TYR A 297 -2.02 -10.01 -19.63
C TYR A 297 -1.18 -10.65 -20.75
N LYS A 298 -1.82 -11.40 -21.66
CA LYS A 298 -1.20 -11.77 -22.94
C LYS A 298 -1.00 -10.50 -23.76
N LYS A 299 0.28 -10.24 -24.04
CA LYS A 299 0.69 -9.27 -25.05
C LYS A 299 0.62 -9.91 -26.44
#